data_d11f34c9563516291727d16af12a69da
#
_entry.id   d11f34c9563516291727d16af12a69da
#
_cell.length_a   1.000
_cell.length_b   1.000
_cell.length_c   1.000
_cell.angle_alpha   90.00
_cell.angle_beta   90.00
_cell.angle_gamma   90.00
#
_symmetry.space_group_name_H-M   'P 1'
#
loop_
_entity.id
_entity.type
_entity.pdbx_description
1 polymer ?
#
loop_
_entity_poly.entity_id
_entity_poly.type
_entity_poly.pdbx_seq_one_letter_code
_entity_poly.pdbx_strand_id
1 'polypeptide(L)'
;HAPDTLAVIAGAIMKNHFPGVLYGQTDIVDAEGRYLGPRHLIAPPKLSYKSFAQGMVVCHQAFIVLARIAMPYNTRYRYSADFEWCIRCLQHSRKNIYIPHTLINYLCEGATTSHRGRSLWERFRIMCRYYGTVPTVARHLRFIPRFLNNRRAMRSSHPQ
;
A
#
# COMPACT_ATOMS: atom_id res chain seq x y z
N HIS A 1 4.04 7.95 -13.54
CA HIS A 1 4.52 6.61 -13.89
C HIS A 1 6.00 6.68 -14.25
N ALA A 2 6.75 5.58 -14.07
CA ALA A 2 8.08 5.44 -14.64
C ALA A 2 7.97 5.33 -16.18
N PRO A 3 9.01 5.72 -16.95
CA PRO A 3 8.90 5.90 -18.41
C PRO A 3 8.39 4.67 -19.18
N ASP A 4 8.77 3.47 -18.77
CA ASP A 4 8.47 2.20 -19.46
C ASP A 4 7.40 1.35 -18.76
N THR A 5 6.70 1.93 -17.77
CA THR A 5 5.71 1.23 -16.92
C THR A 5 4.68 0.44 -17.74
N LEU A 6 4.11 1.05 -18.78
CA LEU A 6 3.07 0.37 -19.58
C LEU A 6 3.62 -0.84 -20.35
N ALA A 7 4.82 -0.73 -20.91
CA ALA A 7 5.48 -1.84 -21.59
C ALA A 7 5.80 -3.00 -20.65
N VAL A 8 6.30 -2.68 -19.46
CA VAL A 8 6.60 -3.66 -18.41
C VAL A 8 5.33 -4.37 -17.93
N ILE A 9 4.24 -3.64 -17.71
CA ILE A 9 2.93 -4.20 -17.33
C ILE A 9 2.40 -5.10 -18.45
N ALA A 10 2.42 -4.64 -19.71
CA ALA A 10 1.94 -5.42 -20.85
C ALA A 10 2.72 -6.73 -21.00
N GLY A 11 4.05 -6.68 -20.91
CA GLY A 11 4.90 -7.88 -20.93
C GLY A 11 4.57 -8.85 -19.79
N ALA A 12 4.35 -8.33 -18.58
CA ALA A 12 3.97 -9.14 -17.43
C ALA A 12 2.58 -9.79 -17.59
N ILE A 13 1.61 -9.08 -18.18
CA ILE A 13 0.27 -9.62 -18.48
C ILE A 13 0.38 -10.79 -19.45
N MET A 14 1.07 -10.60 -20.55
CA MET A 14 1.24 -11.63 -21.60
C MET A 14 1.96 -12.86 -21.04
N LYS A 15 3.08 -12.67 -20.36
CA LYS A 15 3.87 -13.78 -19.78
C LYS A 15 3.10 -14.57 -18.73
N ASN A 16 2.16 -13.96 -18.04
CA ASN A 16 1.46 -14.58 -16.91
C ASN A 16 0.00 -14.96 -17.21
N HIS A 17 -0.43 -14.88 -18.46
CA HIS A 17 -1.77 -15.25 -18.90
C HIS A 17 -2.89 -14.52 -18.15
N PHE A 18 -2.84 -13.17 -18.18
CA PHE A 18 -3.84 -12.29 -17.57
C PHE A 18 -4.07 -12.55 -16.07
N PRO A 19 -3.08 -12.26 -15.21
CA PRO A 19 -3.22 -12.41 -13.77
C PRO A 19 -4.28 -11.45 -13.23
N GLY A 20 -4.88 -11.80 -12.09
CA GLY A 20 -5.90 -10.96 -11.45
C GLY A 20 -5.32 -9.65 -10.93
N VAL A 21 -4.12 -9.69 -10.35
CA VAL A 21 -3.41 -8.51 -9.82
C VAL A 21 -1.95 -8.54 -10.25
N LEU A 22 -1.46 -7.39 -10.70
CA LEU A 22 -0.04 -7.07 -10.87
C LEU A 22 0.32 -5.94 -9.90
N TYR A 23 1.50 -5.97 -9.32
CA TYR A 23 1.96 -4.92 -8.43
C TYR A 23 3.49 -4.80 -8.46
N GLY A 24 4.00 -3.62 -8.14
CA GLY A 24 5.44 -3.35 -8.20
C GLY A 24 5.89 -2.32 -7.18
N GLN A 25 7.12 -1.84 -7.36
CA GLN A 25 7.74 -0.86 -6.49
C GLN A 25 7.29 0.57 -6.83
N THR A 26 7.55 1.46 -5.89
CA THR A 26 7.27 2.88 -6.02
C THR A 26 8.47 3.67 -5.53
N ASP A 27 8.93 4.61 -6.33
CA ASP A 27 9.96 5.55 -5.93
C ASP A 27 9.35 6.90 -5.56
N ILE A 28 10.10 7.69 -4.79
CA ILE A 28 9.75 9.05 -4.42
C ILE A 28 10.54 10.01 -5.31
N VAL A 29 9.85 10.98 -5.88
CA VAL A 29 10.43 12.05 -6.68
C VAL A 29 10.02 13.42 -6.15
N ASP A 30 10.80 14.46 -6.44
CA ASP A 30 10.43 15.85 -6.19
C ASP A 30 9.52 16.43 -7.30
N ALA A 31 9.19 17.71 -7.19
CA ALA A 31 8.33 18.41 -8.16
C ALA A 31 8.94 18.47 -9.57
N GLU A 32 10.26 18.42 -9.68
CA GLU A 32 11.03 18.40 -10.93
C GLU A 32 11.22 16.98 -11.48
N GLY A 33 10.70 15.94 -10.79
CA GLY A 33 10.81 14.55 -11.18
C GLY A 33 12.14 13.90 -10.81
N ARG A 34 13.00 14.54 -10.02
CA ARG A 34 14.29 13.98 -9.58
C ARG A 34 14.06 12.92 -8.50
N TYR A 35 14.76 11.81 -8.62
CA TYR A 35 14.69 10.70 -7.68
C TYR A 35 15.20 11.10 -6.29
N LEU A 36 14.37 10.87 -5.26
CA LEU A 36 14.68 11.12 -3.85
C LEU A 36 14.96 9.83 -3.07
N GLY A 37 14.51 8.69 -3.56
CA GLY A 37 14.72 7.41 -2.90
C GLY A 37 13.54 6.45 -3.10
N PRO A 38 13.68 5.18 -2.66
CA PRO A 38 12.58 4.24 -2.68
C PRO A 38 11.54 4.65 -1.62
N ARG A 39 10.27 4.39 -1.90
CA ARG A 39 9.23 4.58 -0.90
C ARG A 39 9.44 3.60 0.27
N HIS A 40 9.20 4.05 1.51
CA HIS A 40 9.29 3.20 2.71
C HIS A 40 8.40 1.95 2.66
N LEU A 41 7.36 1.98 1.84
CA LEU A 41 6.45 0.86 1.61
C LEU A 41 6.98 0.00 0.46
N ILE A 42 7.87 -0.92 0.78
CA ILE A 42 8.45 -1.87 -0.18
C ILE A 42 7.43 -2.97 -0.44
N ALA A 43 7.05 -3.16 -1.70
CA ALA A 43 6.11 -4.19 -2.10
C ALA A 43 6.71 -5.60 -1.86
N PRO A 44 5.99 -6.49 -1.16
CA PRO A 44 6.50 -7.82 -0.85
C PRO A 44 6.54 -8.71 -2.10
N PRO A 45 7.44 -9.71 -2.18
CA PRO A 45 7.52 -10.62 -3.34
C PRO A 45 6.29 -11.52 -3.48
N LYS A 46 5.54 -11.73 -2.40
CA LYS A 46 4.26 -12.46 -2.39
C LYS A 46 3.18 -11.62 -1.74
N LEU A 47 2.06 -11.46 -2.42
CA LEU A 47 0.95 -10.63 -1.98
C LEU A 47 -0.35 -11.44 -1.99
N SER A 48 -1.09 -11.34 -0.90
CA SER A 48 -2.46 -11.85 -0.75
C SER A 48 -3.28 -10.86 0.07
N TYR A 49 -4.61 -11.06 0.13
CA TYR A 49 -5.44 -10.23 1.01
C TYR A 49 -4.96 -10.29 2.48
N LYS A 50 -4.40 -11.43 2.93
CA LYS A 50 -3.86 -11.59 4.30
C LYS A 50 -2.65 -10.69 4.57
N SER A 51 -1.90 -10.30 3.54
CA SER A 51 -0.76 -9.38 3.68
C SER A 51 -1.19 -8.02 4.22
N PHE A 52 -2.40 -7.57 3.88
CA PHE A 52 -2.99 -6.31 4.33
C PHE A 52 -3.43 -6.31 5.80
N ALA A 53 -3.39 -7.46 6.48
CA ALA A 53 -3.60 -7.51 7.92
C ALA A 53 -2.52 -6.78 8.75
N GLN A 54 -1.43 -6.33 8.11
CA GLN A 54 -0.39 -5.49 8.70
C GLN A 54 -0.51 -4.01 8.30
N GLY A 55 -1.56 -3.65 7.57
CA GLY A 55 -1.76 -2.33 6.98
C GLY A 55 -1.51 -2.34 5.47
N MET A 56 -1.37 -1.15 4.88
CA MET A 56 -1.06 -1.00 3.46
C MET A 56 0.36 -1.48 3.18
N VAL A 57 0.53 -2.49 2.34
CA VAL A 57 1.84 -3.12 2.05
C VAL A 57 2.32 -2.86 0.61
N VAL A 58 1.49 -2.23 -0.22
CA VAL A 58 1.84 -1.77 -1.57
C VAL A 58 1.26 -0.37 -1.80
N CYS A 59 1.86 0.40 -2.70
CA CYS A 59 1.22 1.62 -3.17
C CYS A 59 0.02 1.27 -4.05
N HIS A 60 -1.18 1.82 -3.76
CA HIS A 60 -2.36 1.50 -4.57
C HIS A 60 -2.22 1.93 -6.03
N GLN A 61 -1.43 2.97 -6.32
CA GLN A 61 -1.12 3.38 -7.69
C GLN A 61 -0.24 2.39 -8.44
N ALA A 62 0.58 1.60 -7.72
CA ALA A 62 1.37 0.49 -8.26
C ALA A 62 0.66 -0.87 -8.14
N PHE A 63 -0.67 -0.85 -7.99
CA PHE A 63 -1.52 -2.03 -7.82
C PHE A 63 -2.54 -2.08 -8.98
N ILE A 64 -2.25 -2.90 -9.97
CA ILE A 64 -2.99 -3.01 -11.23
C ILE A 64 -3.91 -4.22 -11.15
N VAL A 65 -5.18 -4.04 -11.46
CA VAL A 65 -6.22 -5.06 -11.32
C VAL A 65 -6.84 -5.36 -12.67
N LEU A 66 -7.04 -6.63 -12.93
CA LEU A 66 -7.77 -7.09 -14.11
C LEU A 66 -9.22 -6.57 -14.06
N ALA A 67 -9.68 -5.90 -15.12
CA ALA A 67 -10.94 -5.17 -15.13
C ALA A 67 -12.16 -6.00 -14.66
N ARG A 68 -12.21 -7.29 -15.01
CA ARG A 68 -13.33 -8.18 -14.61
C ARG A 68 -13.44 -8.46 -13.12
N ILE A 69 -12.39 -8.21 -12.33
CA ILE A 69 -12.42 -8.34 -10.86
C ILE A 69 -12.27 -7.00 -10.15
N ALA A 70 -12.12 -5.92 -10.89
CA ALA A 70 -12.06 -4.56 -10.37
C ALA A 70 -13.47 -4.12 -9.94
N MET A 71 -13.73 -4.12 -8.65
CA MET A 71 -15.02 -3.70 -8.09
C MET A 71 -15.07 -2.20 -7.86
N PRO A 72 -16.24 -1.58 -7.82
CA PRO A 72 -16.38 -0.17 -7.41
C PRO A 72 -15.83 0.07 -6.02
N TYR A 73 -15.29 1.26 -5.75
CA TYR A 73 -14.88 1.66 -4.41
C TYR A 73 -16.07 1.68 -3.45
N ASN A 74 -15.82 1.28 -2.21
CA ASN A 74 -16.80 1.42 -1.14
C ASN A 74 -16.76 2.84 -0.60
N THR A 75 -17.68 3.68 -1.03
CA THR A 75 -17.77 5.11 -0.69
C THR A 75 -18.10 5.40 0.78
N ARG A 76 -18.41 4.38 1.58
CA ARG A 76 -18.52 4.50 3.05
C ARG A 76 -17.18 4.83 3.72
N TYR A 77 -16.07 4.52 3.05
CA TYR A 77 -14.72 4.85 3.50
C TYR A 77 -14.21 6.07 2.70
N ARG A 78 -14.10 7.19 3.38
CA ARG A 78 -13.69 8.45 2.74
C ARG A 78 -12.17 8.55 2.52
N TYR A 79 -11.41 7.99 3.46
CA TYR A 79 -9.94 8.16 3.52
C TYR A 79 -9.16 6.88 3.27
N SER A 80 -9.81 5.74 3.25
CA SER A 80 -9.16 4.43 3.14
C SER A 80 -9.93 3.46 2.23
N ALA A 81 -10.69 4.01 1.27
CA ALA A 81 -11.42 3.22 0.27
C ALA A 81 -10.48 2.39 -0.60
N ASP A 82 -9.30 2.94 -0.93
CA ASP A 82 -8.22 2.27 -1.64
C ASP A 82 -7.70 1.03 -0.90
N PHE A 83 -7.52 1.15 0.41
CA PHE A 83 -7.09 0.05 1.25
C PHE A 83 -8.10 -1.10 1.25
N GLU A 84 -9.37 -0.80 1.44
CA GLU A 84 -10.45 -1.79 1.41
C GLU A 84 -10.61 -2.41 0.02
N TRP A 85 -10.50 -1.59 -1.03
CA TRP A 85 -10.60 -2.03 -2.41
C TRP A 85 -9.50 -3.03 -2.79
N CYS A 86 -8.25 -2.76 -2.41
CA CYS A 86 -7.14 -3.69 -2.62
C CYS A 86 -7.40 -5.04 -1.96
N ILE A 87 -7.93 -5.08 -0.73
CA ILE A 87 -8.29 -6.32 -0.02
C ILE A 87 -9.32 -7.11 -0.82
N ARG A 88 -10.41 -6.46 -1.26
CA ARG A 88 -11.46 -7.12 -2.04
C ARG A 88 -10.94 -7.65 -3.37
N CYS A 89 -10.17 -6.88 -4.10
CA CYS A 89 -9.57 -7.33 -5.35
C CYS A 89 -8.69 -8.57 -5.14
N LEU A 90 -7.87 -8.58 -4.07
CA LEU A 90 -7.03 -9.73 -3.75
C LEU A 90 -7.82 -10.98 -3.31
N GLN A 91 -9.01 -10.82 -2.71
CA GLN A 91 -9.89 -11.95 -2.39
C GLN A 91 -10.48 -12.61 -3.64
N HIS A 92 -10.67 -11.84 -4.72
CA HIS A 92 -11.19 -12.32 -6.00
C HIS A 92 -10.11 -12.68 -7.00
N SER A 93 -8.86 -12.34 -6.73
CA SER A 93 -7.73 -12.66 -7.59
C SER A 93 -7.21 -14.08 -7.32
N ARG A 94 -7.14 -14.87 -8.40
CA ARG A 94 -6.55 -16.21 -8.36
C ARG A 94 -5.03 -16.21 -8.49
N LYS A 95 -4.45 -15.17 -9.10
CA LYS A 95 -3.02 -15.07 -9.38
C LYS A 95 -2.56 -13.62 -9.20
N ASN A 96 -1.61 -13.41 -8.30
CA ASN A 96 -1.00 -12.11 -8.02
C ASN A 96 0.47 -12.16 -8.43
N ILE A 97 0.91 -11.24 -9.28
CA ILE A 97 2.27 -11.20 -9.81
C ILE A 97 2.98 -9.96 -9.32
N TYR A 98 4.12 -10.17 -8.67
CA TYR A 98 5.07 -9.13 -8.37
C TYR A 98 5.93 -8.81 -9.60
N ILE A 99 6.01 -7.54 -9.93
CA ILE A 99 6.91 -7.00 -10.94
C ILE A 99 8.08 -6.36 -10.18
N PRO A 100 9.31 -6.90 -10.26
CA PRO A 100 10.48 -6.35 -9.57
C PRO A 100 11.00 -5.11 -10.31
N HIS A 101 10.12 -4.12 -10.47
CA HIS A 101 10.37 -2.88 -11.19
C HIS A 101 9.61 -1.73 -10.53
N THR A 102 10.14 -0.51 -10.61
CA THR A 102 9.43 0.68 -10.19
C THR A 102 8.37 1.03 -11.23
N LEU A 103 7.11 0.89 -10.83
CA LEU A 103 5.97 1.22 -11.69
C LEU A 103 5.52 2.67 -11.54
N ILE A 104 5.74 3.27 -10.38
CA ILE A 104 5.23 4.60 -10.04
C ILE A 104 6.34 5.46 -9.45
N ASN A 105 6.45 6.66 -9.97
CA ASN A 105 7.16 7.76 -9.35
C ASN A 105 6.15 8.58 -8.55
N TYR A 106 6.24 8.52 -7.22
CA TYR A 106 5.33 9.19 -6.30
C TYR A 106 5.88 10.57 -5.95
N LEU A 107 5.12 11.61 -6.26
CA LEU A 107 5.50 12.98 -5.93
C LEU A 107 5.46 13.17 -4.41
N CYS A 108 6.57 13.61 -3.84
CA CYS A 108 6.67 13.97 -2.43
C CYS A 108 6.06 15.35 -2.20
N GLU A 109 4.74 15.48 -2.34
CA GLU A 109 4.04 16.67 -1.87
C GLU A 109 3.78 16.55 -0.37
N GLY A 110 3.95 17.65 0.35
CA GLY A 110 3.77 17.74 1.79
C GLY A 110 2.44 17.11 2.23
N ALA A 111 2.56 15.99 2.90
CA ALA A 111 1.44 15.11 3.23
C ALA A 111 0.31 15.87 3.91
N THR A 112 -0.89 15.66 3.42
CA THR A 112 -2.16 16.07 4.04
C THR A 112 -2.28 15.45 5.45
N THR A 113 -1.68 16.11 6.43
CA THR A 113 -1.65 15.64 7.83
C THR A 113 -2.99 15.84 8.55
N SER A 114 -3.88 16.68 8.00
CA SER A 114 -5.13 17.12 8.65
C SER A 114 -6.14 16.00 8.95
N HIS A 115 -6.11 14.88 8.23
CA HIS A 115 -7.08 13.79 8.40
C HIS A 115 -6.47 12.44 8.79
N ARG A 116 -5.21 12.44 9.25
CA ARG A 116 -4.47 11.21 9.57
C ARG A 116 -5.18 10.32 10.59
N GLY A 117 -5.77 10.91 11.63
CA GLY A 117 -6.52 10.16 12.65
C GLY A 117 -7.75 9.45 12.08
N ARG A 118 -8.51 10.14 11.22
CA ARG A 118 -9.72 9.56 10.57
C ARG A 118 -9.34 8.41 9.62
N SER A 119 -8.28 8.58 8.84
CA SER A 119 -7.77 7.51 7.96
C SER A 119 -7.31 6.28 8.76
N LEU A 120 -6.60 6.48 9.87
CA LEU A 120 -6.17 5.37 10.74
C LEU A 120 -7.37 4.65 11.37
N TRP A 121 -8.40 5.39 11.79
CA TRP A 121 -9.63 4.80 12.33
C TRP A 121 -10.41 4.00 11.29
N GLU A 122 -10.55 4.51 10.06
CA GLU A 122 -11.16 3.77 8.97
C GLU A 122 -10.40 2.49 8.66
N ARG A 123 -9.06 2.53 8.57
CA ARG A 123 -8.21 1.34 8.38
C ARG A 123 -8.40 0.32 9.50
N PHE A 124 -8.43 0.76 10.74
CA PHE A 124 -8.69 -0.12 11.87
C PHE A 124 -10.04 -0.84 11.73
N ARG A 125 -11.11 -0.11 11.40
CA ARG A 125 -12.45 -0.70 11.15
C ARG A 125 -12.44 -1.69 9.99
N ILE A 126 -11.77 -1.37 8.90
CA ILE A 126 -11.60 -2.27 7.75
C ILE A 126 -10.86 -3.53 8.20
N MET A 127 -9.76 -3.39 8.91
CA MET A 127 -8.99 -4.54 9.42
C MET A 127 -9.81 -5.42 10.37
N CYS A 128 -10.60 -4.83 11.27
CA CYS A 128 -11.52 -5.59 12.13
C CYS A 128 -12.54 -6.38 11.32
N ARG A 129 -13.08 -5.78 10.25
CA ARG A 129 -14.07 -6.43 9.38
C ARG A 129 -13.49 -7.64 8.63
N TYR A 130 -12.27 -7.53 8.09
CA TYR A 130 -11.68 -8.54 7.21
C TYR A 130 -10.84 -9.59 7.95
N TYR A 131 -10.28 -9.26 9.10
CA TYR A 131 -9.34 -10.11 9.83
C TYR A 131 -9.77 -10.43 11.26
N GLY A 132 -10.90 -9.89 11.71
CA GLY A 132 -11.41 -10.03 13.07
C GLY A 132 -10.87 -8.96 14.03
N THR A 133 -11.68 -8.63 15.04
CA THR A 133 -11.34 -7.55 16.00
C THR A 133 -10.16 -7.96 16.89
N VAL A 134 -10.22 -9.14 17.49
CA VAL A 134 -9.17 -9.62 18.41
C VAL A 134 -7.79 -9.68 17.75
N PRO A 135 -7.61 -10.33 16.58
CA PRO A 135 -6.32 -10.33 15.89
C PRO A 135 -5.86 -8.93 15.49
N THR A 136 -6.78 -8.03 15.10
CA THR A 136 -6.45 -6.67 14.72
C THR A 136 -5.94 -5.87 15.91
N VAL A 137 -6.62 -5.92 17.05
CA VAL A 137 -6.18 -5.27 18.29
C VAL A 137 -4.82 -5.80 18.73
N ALA A 138 -4.64 -7.12 18.77
CA ALA A 138 -3.38 -7.74 19.16
C ALA A 138 -2.20 -7.28 18.27
N ARG A 139 -2.42 -7.13 16.96
CA ARG A 139 -1.40 -6.60 16.05
C ARG A 139 -1.09 -5.13 16.34
N HIS A 140 -2.09 -4.28 16.57
CA HIS A 140 -1.88 -2.87 16.89
C HIS A 140 -1.13 -2.70 18.22
N LEU A 141 -1.43 -3.48 19.24
CA LEU A 141 -0.71 -3.45 20.51
C LEU A 141 0.77 -3.81 20.36
N ARG A 142 1.13 -4.71 19.46
CA ARG A 142 2.55 -5.03 19.16
C ARG A 142 3.33 -3.88 18.51
N PHE A 143 2.65 -2.91 17.86
CA PHE A 143 3.31 -1.77 17.24
C PHE A 143 3.51 -0.59 18.20
N ILE A 144 2.76 -0.51 19.31
CA ILE A 144 2.88 0.58 20.29
C ILE A 144 4.30 0.71 20.88
N PRO A 145 4.98 -0.36 21.32
CA PRO A 145 6.34 -0.24 21.87
C PRO A 145 7.36 0.28 20.84
N ARG A 146 7.26 -0.13 19.58
CA ARG A 146 8.13 0.37 18.50
C ARG A 146 7.95 1.85 18.25
N PHE A 147 6.72 2.34 18.29
CA PHE A 147 6.42 3.76 18.10
C PHE A 147 6.94 4.64 19.25
N LEU A 148 6.85 4.15 20.47
CA LEU A 148 7.36 4.83 21.67
C LEU A 148 8.89 4.86 21.70
N ASN A 149 9.56 3.78 21.31
CA ASN A 149 11.02 3.70 21.23
C ASN A 149 11.59 4.64 20.15
N ASN A 150 10.97 4.71 18.96
CA ASN A 150 11.40 5.63 17.92
C ASN A 150 11.23 7.11 18.31
N ARG A 151 10.18 7.46 19.07
CA ARG A 151 10.04 8.82 19.62
C ARG A 151 11.10 9.18 20.65
N ARG A 152 11.58 8.22 21.43
CA ARG A 152 12.67 8.42 22.38
C ARG A 152 14.01 8.63 21.66
N ALA A 153 14.29 7.84 20.62
CA ALA A 153 15.49 7.97 19.80
C ALA A 153 15.59 9.32 19.07
N MET A 154 14.47 9.85 18.54
CA MET A 154 14.43 11.17 17.89
C MET A 154 14.61 12.35 18.89
N ARG A 155 14.24 12.17 20.16
CA ARG A 155 14.45 13.21 21.20
C ARG A 155 15.88 13.24 21.72
N SER A 156 16.62 12.13 21.64
CA SER A 156 18.03 12.07 22.08
C SER A 156 19.04 12.54 21.04
N SER A 157 18.62 12.79 19.80
CA SER A 157 19.48 13.27 18.70
C SER A 157 19.43 14.79 18.46
N HIS A 158 18.78 15.57 19.34
CA HIS A 158 18.87 17.03 19.37
C HIS A 158 19.39 17.45 20.75
N PRO A 159 20.74 17.54 20.95
CA PRO A 159 21.30 18.32 22.03
C PRO A 159 21.14 19.81 21.68
N GLN A 160 20.75 20.60 22.69
CA GLN A 160 20.68 22.06 22.62
C GLN A 160 22.04 22.67 22.34
#